data_f124130b5f2c608fa9f153edccdf1fa2
#
_entry.id   f124130b5f2c608fa9f153edccdf1fa2
#
_cell.length_a   1.000
_cell.length_b   1.000
_cell.length_c   1.000
_cell.angle_alpha   90.00
_cell.angle_beta   90.00
_cell.angle_gamma   90.00
#
_symmetry.space_group_name_H-M   'P 1'
#
loop_
_entity.id
_entity.type
_entity.pdbx_description
1 polymer ?
#
loop_
_entity_poly.entity_id
_entity_poly.type
_entity_poly.pdbx_seq_one_letter_code
_entity_poly.pdbx_strand_id
1 'polypeptide(L)'
;MSDRPSDSTKRVLGIDFGTTRIGISLSDPLQIIAQPFATYENRPGIFERIRDTATREDVGLIVVGMPLNLKGEKGKKALEVEEFMEELRAMVHLEVVHWDERFTTSIAQQTLLTMGTRREDRRTNKARVDAMAAAVMLQGYLDSHKRSLNC
;
A
#
# COMPACT_ATOMS: atom_id res chain seq x y z
N MET A 1 25.55 -5.73 -15.40
CA MET A 1 25.10 -5.21 -15.29
C MET A 1 24.40 -4.70 -14.45
N SER A 2 24.37 -4.09 -14.39
CA SER A 2 23.65 -3.35 -13.42
C SER A 2 22.17 -3.49 -13.53
N ASP A 3 21.57 -3.88 -12.48
CA ASP A 3 20.12 -4.00 -12.42
C ASP A 3 19.45 -2.72 -11.94
N ARG A 4 20.23 -1.74 -11.61
CA ARG A 4 19.69 -0.54 -11.02
C ARG A 4 18.74 0.22 -11.91
N PRO A 5 19.02 0.41 -13.21
CA PRO A 5 18.04 1.08 -14.06
C PRO A 5 16.72 0.33 -14.12
N SER A 6 16.81 -0.99 -14.12
CA SER A 6 15.63 -1.84 -14.10
C SER A 6 14.81 -1.63 -12.83
N ASP A 7 15.49 -1.62 -11.68
CA ASP A 7 14.84 -1.44 -10.40
C ASP A 7 14.20 -0.07 -10.29
N SER A 8 14.85 0.95 -10.82
CA SER A 8 14.35 2.31 -10.73
C SER A 8 13.14 2.55 -11.63
N THR A 9 12.82 1.61 -12.53
CA THR A 9 11.64 1.72 -13.37
C THR A 9 10.52 0.80 -12.94
N LYS A 10 10.68 0.10 -11.83
CA LYS A 10 9.63 -0.78 -11.34
C LYS A 10 8.68 -0.02 -10.43
N ARG A 11 7.45 -0.49 -10.40
CA ARG A 11 6.43 0.13 -9.55
C ARG A 11 6.57 -0.32 -8.11
N VAL A 12 6.03 0.48 -7.21
CA VAL A 12 5.88 0.11 -5.80
C VAL A 12 4.41 -0.20 -5.60
N LEU A 13 4.13 -1.30 -4.92
CA LEU A 13 2.77 -1.70 -4.59
C LEU A 13 2.51 -1.38 -3.13
N GLY A 14 1.43 -0.65 -2.85
CA GLY A 14 1.06 -0.30 -1.49
C GLY A 14 -0.12 -1.12 -1.02
N ILE A 15 -0.06 -1.58 0.22
CA ILE A 15 -1.11 -2.40 0.81
C ILE A 15 -1.62 -1.76 2.09
N ASP A 16 -2.94 -1.57 2.16
CA ASP A 16 -3.60 -1.16 3.39
C ASP A 16 -4.36 -2.39 3.90
N PHE A 17 -3.83 -3.01 4.95
CA PHE A 17 -4.36 -4.26 5.46
C PHE A 17 -5.66 -4.06 6.23
N GLY A 18 -6.67 -4.85 5.89
CA GLY A 18 -7.90 -4.94 6.66
C GLY A 18 -8.24 -6.39 6.91
N THR A 19 -8.99 -6.67 7.98
CA THR A 19 -9.36 -8.05 8.28
C THR A 19 -10.32 -8.63 7.26
N THR A 20 -11.14 -7.79 6.66
CA THR A 20 -12.13 -8.21 5.66
C THR A 20 -11.68 -7.90 4.24
N ARG A 21 -11.09 -6.74 4.04
CA ARG A 21 -10.68 -6.27 2.72
C ARG A 21 -9.29 -5.67 2.79
N ILE A 22 -8.58 -5.76 1.68
CA ILE A 22 -7.22 -5.25 1.56
C ILE A 22 -7.20 -4.27 0.41
N GLY A 23 -6.79 -3.03 0.70
CA GLY A 23 -6.65 -2.01 -0.32
C GLY A 23 -5.31 -2.10 -1.01
N ILE A 24 -5.31 -1.97 -2.32
CA ILE A 24 -4.11 -2.07 -3.15
C ILE A 24 -3.91 -0.78 -3.93
N SER A 25 -2.71 -0.25 -3.90
CA SER A 25 -2.31 0.90 -4.70
C SER A 25 -1.05 0.59 -5.46
N LEU A 26 -0.79 1.38 -6.49
CA LEU A 26 0.42 1.22 -7.31
C LEU A 26 1.03 2.58 -7.59
N SER A 27 2.34 2.63 -7.63
CA SER A 27 3.03 3.82 -8.10
C SER A 27 3.25 3.72 -9.61
N ASP A 28 3.60 4.85 -10.20
CA ASP A 28 4.13 4.85 -11.56
C ASP A 28 5.52 4.21 -11.56
N PRO A 29 6.06 3.86 -12.75
CA PRO A 29 7.40 3.25 -12.81
C PRO A 29 8.50 4.15 -12.25
N LEU A 30 8.31 5.46 -12.26
CA LEU A 30 9.30 6.39 -11.71
C LEU A 30 9.16 6.59 -10.21
N GLN A 31 8.15 5.96 -9.60
CA GLN A 31 7.92 5.99 -8.16
C GLN A 31 7.67 7.40 -7.63
N ILE A 32 6.88 8.16 -8.36
CA ILE A 32 6.57 9.54 -8.01
C ILE A 32 5.16 9.70 -7.47
N ILE A 33 4.19 9.05 -8.11
CA ILE A 33 2.76 9.22 -7.80
C ILE A 33 2.12 7.87 -7.50
N ALA A 34 1.35 7.81 -6.42
CA ALA A 34 0.58 6.62 -6.06
C ALA A 34 -0.86 6.79 -6.51
N GLN A 35 -1.45 5.70 -7.01
CA GLN A 35 -2.84 5.67 -7.43
C GLN A 35 -3.54 4.45 -6.86
N PRO A 36 -4.83 4.57 -6.53
CA PRO A 36 -5.59 3.40 -6.10
C PRO A 36 -5.67 2.40 -7.26
N PHE A 37 -5.55 1.15 -6.94
CA PHE A 37 -5.57 0.10 -7.97
C PHE A 37 -6.76 -0.84 -7.82
N ALA A 38 -6.93 -1.44 -6.63
CA ALA A 38 -7.99 -2.42 -6.42
C ALA A 38 -8.20 -2.66 -4.94
N THR A 39 -9.29 -3.34 -4.62
CA THR A 39 -9.54 -3.83 -3.28
C THR A 39 -9.82 -5.31 -3.40
N TYR A 40 -9.08 -6.11 -2.65
CA TYR A 40 -9.24 -7.55 -2.66
C TYR A 40 -9.85 -8.02 -1.35
N GLU A 41 -10.67 -9.04 -1.41
CA GLU A 41 -11.19 -9.65 -0.19
C GLU A 41 -10.04 -10.39 0.52
N ASN A 42 -10.00 -10.25 1.84
CA ASN A 42 -8.98 -10.94 2.63
C ASN A 42 -9.47 -12.35 2.95
N ARG A 43 -9.13 -13.28 2.07
CA ARG A 43 -9.59 -14.66 2.12
C ARG A 43 -8.49 -15.57 1.57
N PRO A 44 -8.61 -16.89 1.76
CA PRO A 44 -7.60 -17.80 1.22
C PRO A 44 -7.32 -17.52 -0.25
N GLY A 45 -6.05 -17.52 -0.62
CA GLY A 45 -5.63 -17.16 -1.97
C GLY A 45 -5.19 -15.72 -2.13
N ILE A 46 -5.29 -14.91 -1.06
CA ILE A 46 -4.93 -13.49 -1.15
C ILE A 46 -3.45 -13.31 -1.48
N PHE A 47 -2.58 -14.12 -0.95
CA PHE A 47 -1.14 -13.96 -1.19
C PHE A 47 -0.79 -14.27 -2.64
N GLU A 48 -1.39 -15.30 -3.20
CA GLU A 48 -1.21 -15.61 -4.64
C GLU A 48 -1.73 -14.49 -5.50
N ARG A 49 -2.85 -13.89 -5.11
CA ARG A 49 -3.43 -12.80 -5.88
C ARG A 49 -2.54 -11.57 -5.86
N ILE A 50 -1.96 -11.26 -4.71
CA ILE A 50 -1.02 -10.14 -4.60
C ILE A 50 0.23 -10.43 -5.43
N ARG A 51 0.75 -11.66 -5.34
CA ARG A 51 1.91 -12.05 -6.13
C ARG A 51 1.63 -11.90 -7.63
N ASP A 52 0.48 -12.36 -8.08
CA ASP A 52 0.12 -12.28 -9.50
C ASP A 52 -0.01 -10.83 -9.94
N THR A 53 -0.59 -9.98 -9.09
CA THR A 53 -0.69 -8.55 -9.37
C THR A 53 0.70 -7.93 -9.48
N ALA A 54 1.58 -8.26 -8.55
CA ALA A 54 2.94 -7.72 -8.55
C ALA A 54 3.70 -8.12 -9.81
N THR A 55 3.51 -9.35 -10.25
CA THR A 55 4.17 -9.83 -11.47
C THR A 55 3.61 -9.13 -12.70
N ARG A 56 2.30 -9.06 -12.79
CA ARG A 56 1.63 -8.47 -13.95
C ARG A 56 1.91 -6.97 -14.08
N GLU A 57 2.00 -6.28 -12.95
CA GLU A 57 2.21 -4.83 -12.96
C GLU A 57 3.68 -4.42 -12.82
N ASP A 58 4.57 -5.38 -12.88
CA ASP A 58 6.02 -5.13 -12.83
C ASP A 58 6.43 -4.39 -11.55
N VAL A 59 6.03 -4.94 -10.43
CA VAL A 59 6.32 -4.40 -9.10
C VAL A 59 7.67 -4.89 -8.60
N GLY A 60 8.45 -3.99 -8.00
CA GLY A 60 9.75 -4.34 -7.45
C GLY A 60 9.83 -4.24 -5.93
N LEU A 61 8.84 -3.63 -5.31
CA LEU A 61 8.82 -3.43 -3.87
C LEU A 61 7.39 -3.36 -3.38
N ILE A 62 7.11 -3.95 -2.23
CA ILE A 62 5.79 -3.89 -1.61
C ILE A 62 5.91 -3.13 -0.28
N VAL A 63 5.04 -2.14 -0.09
CA VAL A 63 4.97 -1.35 1.13
C VAL A 63 3.64 -1.62 1.82
N VAL A 64 3.68 -1.99 3.09
CA VAL A 64 2.48 -2.28 3.86
C VAL A 64 2.32 -1.23 4.96
N GLY A 65 1.15 -0.64 5.08
CA GLY A 65 0.88 0.35 6.11
C GLY A 65 0.85 -0.30 7.48
N MET A 66 1.57 0.27 8.44
CA MET A 66 1.65 -0.26 9.79
C MET A 66 0.88 0.65 10.74
N PRO A 67 -0.22 0.17 11.34
CA PRO A 67 -1.02 0.98 12.25
C PRO A 67 -0.43 0.97 13.66
N LEU A 68 0.29 2.04 14.00
CA LEU A 68 0.85 2.21 15.32
C LEU A 68 0.03 3.24 16.10
N ASN A 69 0.05 3.17 17.43
CA ASN A 69 -0.61 4.19 18.23
C ASN A 69 0.26 5.46 18.25
N LEU A 70 -0.23 6.51 18.90
CA LEU A 70 0.48 7.79 18.90
C LEU A 70 1.85 7.71 19.56
N LYS A 71 2.07 6.71 20.38
CA LYS A 71 3.37 6.49 21.03
C LYS A 71 4.30 5.61 20.20
N GLY A 72 3.84 5.14 19.04
CA GLY A 72 4.63 4.26 18.21
C GLY A 72 4.59 2.80 18.63
N GLU A 73 3.66 2.44 19.47
CA GLU A 73 3.53 1.07 19.99
C GLU A 73 2.63 0.23 19.10
N LYS A 74 2.94 -1.05 19.05
CA LYS A 74 2.18 -2.01 18.26
C LYS A 74 0.98 -2.52 19.05
N GLY A 75 -0.21 -2.31 18.51
CA GLY A 75 -1.42 -2.91 19.07
C GLY A 75 -1.72 -4.23 18.39
N LYS A 76 -2.90 -4.75 18.65
CA LYS A 76 -3.33 -6.03 18.09
C LYS A 76 -3.31 -6.00 16.56
N LYS A 77 -3.79 -4.92 15.96
CA LYS A 77 -3.84 -4.82 14.51
C LYS A 77 -2.44 -4.80 13.90
N ALA A 78 -1.49 -4.14 14.55
CA ALA A 78 -0.12 -4.12 14.06
C ALA A 78 0.49 -5.52 14.06
N LEU A 79 0.17 -6.32 15.07
CA LEU A 79 0.65 -7.70 15.10
C LEU A 79 0.05 -8.52 13.98
N GLU A 80 -1.21 -8.29 13.65
CA GLU A 80 -1.86 -8.98 12.53
C GLU A 80 -1.18 -8.59 11.20
N VAL A 81 -0.82 -7.32 11.08
CA VAL A 81 -0.12 -6.86 9.87
C VAL A 81 1.25 -7.51 9.76
N GLU A 82 1.96 -7.65 10.88
CA GLU A 82 3.27 -8.31 10.86
C GLU A 82 3.16 -9.76 10.41
N GLU A 83 2.16 -10.47 10.90
CA GLU A 83 1.91 -11.84 10.47
C GLU A 83 1.63 -11.91 8.98
N PHE A 84 0.78 -11.00 8.52
CA PHE A 84 0.44 -10.90 7.10
C PHE A 84 1.70 -10.67 6.27
N MET A 85 2.57 -9.77 6.71
CA MET A 85 3.81 -9.47 5.99
C MET A 85 4.75 -10.67 5.90
N GLU A 86 4.84 -11.45 6.99
CA GLU A 86 5.69 -12.63 6.99
C GLU A 86 5.22 -13.66 5.95
N GLU A 87 3.92 -13.90 5.91
CA GLU A 87 3.37 -14.84 4.94
C GLU A 87 3.53 -14.32 3.53
N LEU A 88 3.35 -13.01 3.35
CA LEU A 88 3.51 -12.40 2.04
C LEU A 88 4.94 -12.53 1.54
N ARG A 89 5.91 -12.29 2.41
CA ARG A 89 7.33 -12.42 2.04
C ARG A 89 7.67 -13.81 1.52
N ALA A 90 7.08 -14.82 2.14
CA ALA A 90 7.33 -16.20 1.74
C ALA A 90 6.77 -16.49 0.35
N MET A 91 5.75 -15.75 -0.07
CA MET A 91 5.04 -16.02 -1.32
C MET A 91 5.57 -15.20 -2.50
N VAL A 92 5.93 -13.94 -2.29
CA VAL A 92 6.15 -13.03 -3.42
C VAL A 92 7.59 -12.90 -3.89
N HIS A 93 8.56 -13.30 -3.11
CA HIS A 93 9.98 -13.18 -3.47
C HIS A 93 10.38 -11.74 -3.81
N LEU A 94 9.71 -10.78 -3.20
CA LEU A 94 10.03 -9.37 -3.32
C LEU A 94 10.28 -8.82 -1.93
N GLU A 95 10.97 -7.70 -1.87
CA GLU A 95 11.14 -7.02 -0.61
C GLU A 95 9.78 -6.48 -0.14
N VAL A 96 9.42 -6.73 1.12
CA VAL A 96 8.19 -6.25 1.73
C VAL A 96 8.59 -5.43 2.96
N VAL A 97 8.28 -4.14 2.91
CA VAL A 97 8.62 -3.24 4.00
C VAL A 97 7.34 -2.62 4.56
N HIS A 98 7.43 -2.03 5.73
CA HIS A 98 6.26 -1.36 6.30
C HIS A 98 6.47 0.15 6.34
N TRP A 99 5.37 0.88 6.39
CA TRP A 99 5.37 2.34 6.53
C TRP A 99 4.44 2.71 7.66
N ASP A 100 4.90 3.57 8.56
CA ASP A 100 4.14 4.01 9.72
C ASP A 100 3.00 4.92 9.27
N GLU A 101 1.76 4.47 9.45
CA GLU A 101 0.57 5.22 9.02
C GLU A 101 0.38 6.52 9.79
N ARG A 102 1.08 6.71 10.91
CA ARG A 102 1.01 7.99 11.63
C ARG A 102 1.54 9.14 10.79
N PHE A 103 2.33 8.85 9.77
CA PHE A 103 2.89 9.88 8.90
C PHE A 103 1.96 10.30 7.77
N THR A 104 0.76 9.73 7.72
CA THR A 104 -0.25 10.14 6.75
C THR A 104 -0.88 11.45 7.24
N THR A 105 -0.86 12.48 6.39
CA THR A 105 -1.34 13.80 6.79
C THR A 105 -2.85 13.86 6.83
N SER A 106 -3.38 14.75 7.69
CA SER A 106 -4.82 14.95 7.77
C SER A 106 -5.38 15.54 6.47
N ILE A 107 -4.58 16.32 5.76
CA ILE A 107 -4.99 16.87 4.46
C ILE A 107 -5.23 15.75 3.47
N ALA A 108 -4.32 14.79 3.41
CA ALA A 108 -4.47 13.63 2.53
C ALA A 108 -5.72 12.84 2.88
N GLN A 109 -5.97 12.65 4.17
CA GLN A 109 -7.16 11.94 4.63
C GLN A 109 -8.44 12.68 4.27
N GLN A 110 -8.44 13.99 4.40
CA GLN A 110 -9.61 14.79 4.01
C GLN A 110 -9.88 14.70 2.52
N THR A 111 -8.83 14.74 1.72
CA THR A 111 -8.96 14.59 0.29
C THR A 111 -9.59 13.24 -0.05
N LEU A 112 -9.12 12.19 0.61
CA LEU A 112 -9.65 10.86 0.43
C LEU A 112 -11.15 10.81 0.76
N LEU A 113 -11.54 11.39 1.89
CA LEU A 113 -12.92 11.40 2.33
C LEU A 113 -13.80 12.18 1.35
N THR A 114 -13.31 13.32 0.87
CA THR A 114 -14.05 14.14 -0.08
C THR A 114 -14.30 13.39 -1.38
N MET A 115 -13.32 12.66 -1.86
CA MET A 115 -13.44 11.91 -3.10
C MET A 115 -14.39 10.72 -2.98
N GLY A 116 -14.61 10.23 -1.75
CA GLY A 116 -15.43 9.05 -1.55
C GLY A 116 -16.86 9.31 -1.10
N THR A 117 -17.38 10.56 -1.19
CA THR A 117 -18.66 10.89 -0.57
C THR A 117 -19.87 10.94 -1.48
N ARG A 118 -19.77 10.55 -2.72
CA ARG A 118 -20.94 10.56 -3.60
C ARG A 118 -21.96 9.50 -3.17
N ARG A 119 -23.22 9.91 -3.05
CA ARG A 119 -24.28 9.06 -2.55
C ARG A 119 -24.51 7.82 -3.41
N GLU A 120 -24.44 7.98 -4.69
CA GLU A 120 -24.73 6.91 -5.63
C GLU A 120 -23.72 5.76 -5.58
N ASP A 121 -22.58 6.00 -4.94
CA ASP A 121 -21.50 5.03 -4.90
C ASP A 121 -21.32 4.37 -3.55
N ARG A 122 -22.34 4.41 -2.69
CA ARG A 122 -22.20 3.90 -1.32
C ARG A 122 -21.73 2.45 -1.25
N ARG A 123 -22.19 1.61 -2.18
CA ARG A 123 -21.80 0.20 -2.17
C ARG A 123 -20.39 -0.03 -2.66
N THR A 124 -19.95 0.78 -3.60
CA THR A 124 -18.60 0.68 -4.14
C THR A 124 -17.62 1.56 -3.35
N ASN A 125 -18.14 2.46 -2.51
CA ASN A 125 -17.29 3.38 -1.75
C ASN A 125 -16.32 2.69 -0.81
N LYS A 126 -16.74 1.60 -0.17
CA LYS A 126 -15.86 0.89 0.75
C LYS A 126 -14.63 0.35 0.04
N ALA A 127 -14.83 -0.27 -1.13
CA ALA A 127 -13.72 -0.78 -1.91
C ALA A 127 -12.84 0.35 -2.40
N ARG A 128 -13.46 1.44 -2.83
CA ARG A 128 -12.75 2.62 -3.29
C ARG A 128 -11.94 3.25 -2.18
N VAL A 129 -12.55 3.37 -1.00
CA VAL A 129 -11.88 3.98 0.16
C VAL A 129 -10.67 3.15 0.57
N ASP A 130 -10.79 1.82 0.54
CA ASP A 130 -9.67 0.96 0.89
C ASP A 130 -8.50 1.15 -0.07
N ALA A 131 -8.79 1.20 -1.37
CA ALA A 131 -7.74 1.40 -2.37
C ALA A 131 -7.15 2.81 -2.29
N MET A 132 -7.98 3.80 -2.00
CA MET A 132 -7.50 5.17 -1.86
C MET A 132 -6.69 5.35 -0.59
N ALA A 133 -7.07 4.67 0.50
CA ALA A 133 -6.27 4.69 1.71
C ALA A 133 -4.89 4.09 1.45
N ALA A 134 -4.84 3.03 0.66
CA ALA A 134 -3.55 2.44 0.27
C ALA A 134 -2.74 3.42 -0.58
N ALA A 135 -3.40 4.19 -1.44
CA ALA A 135 -2.70 5.18 -2.27
C ALA A 135 -2.16 6.34 -1.44
N VAL A 136 -2.93 6.82 -0.47
CA VAL A 136 -2.49 7.89 0.41
C VAL A 136 -1.29 7.45 1.24
N MET A 137 -1.35 6.24 1.78
CA MET A 137 -0.25 5.67 2.54
C MET A 137 0.99 5.53 1.65
N LEU A 138 0.82 5.00 0.45
CA LEU A 138 1.93 4.81 -0.47
C LEU A 138 2.54 6.14 -0.89
N GLN A 139 1.71 7.15 -1.11
CA GLN A 139 2.24 8.47 -1.47
C GLN A 139 3.14 9.02 -0.37
N GLY A 140 2.77 8.82 0.90
CA GLY A 140 3.62 9.23 2.01
C GLY A 140 4.98 8.56 1.95
N TYR A 141 4.98 7.27 1.66
CA TYR A 141 6.22 6.53 1.51
C TYR A 141 7.07 7.07 0.36
N LEU A 142 6.46 7.27 -0.81
CA LEU A 142 7.18 7.76 -1.98
C LEU A 142 7.77 9.14 -1.75
N ASP A 143 7.00 10.04 -1.15
CA ASP A 143 7.46 11.40 -0.88
C ASP A 143 8.66 11.41 0.06
N SER A 144 8.61 10.57 1.08
CA SER A 144 9.70 10.46 2.04
C SER A 144 10.98 9.98 1.37
N HIS A 145 10.87 8.98 0.51
CA HIS A 145 12.04 8.40 -0.15
C HIS A 145 12.56 9.26 -1.30
N LYS A 146 11.67 10.02 -1.92
CA LYS A 146 12.05 10.97 -2.96
C LYS A 146 12.99 12.03 -2.40
N ARG A 147 12.71 12.52 -1.19
CA ARG A 147 13.57 13.51 -0.55
C ARG A 147 14.95 12.95 -0.30
N SER A 148 15.03 11.71 0.13
CA SER A 148 16.32 11.07 0.38
C SER A 148 17.17 11.00 -0.87
N LEU A 149 16.53 10.73 -2.00
CA LEU A 149 17.24 10.59 -3.27
C LEU A 149 17.73 11.92 -3.81
N ASN A 150 17.13 13.01 -3.40
CA ASN A 150 17.48 14.34 -3.89
C ASN A 150 18.51 15.05 -3.05
N CYS A 151 19.00 14.41 -2.02
CA CYS A 151 20.03 15.00 -1.17
C CYS A 151 21.44 14.79 -1.65
#